data_0dcbff79248ea6aeb57e585848c66b1a
#
_entry.id   0dcbff79248ea6aeb57e585848c66b1a
#
_cell.length_a   1.000
_cell.length_b   1.000
_cell.length_c   1.000
_cell.angle_alpha   90.00
_cell.angle_beta   90.00
_cell.angle_gamma   90.00
#
_symmetry.space_group_name_H-M   'P 1'
#
loop_
_entity.id
_entity.type
_entity.pdbx_description
1 polymer ?
#
loop_
_entity_poly.entity_id
_entity_poly.type
_entity_poly.pdbx_seq_one_letter_code
_entity_poly.pdbx_strand_id
1 'polypeptide(L)'
;MSKRLMTVLYWFLAFEFALGAVTKYWPGDTIFSSAYSAKFVEWGYPSWMRFVVGALEGAAAVLLVIPDKRTRFVGATTLVLVLTGAVTTHIVNHDPAVESWAAPTHFVIMGVLALANWPADWRDLLRSTTPSQTDHHVQPTN
;
A
#
# COMPACT_ATOMS: atom_id res chain seq x y z
N MET A 1 -18.04 6.55 11.96
CA MET A 1 -17.04 7.62 11.70
C MET A 1 -17.58 8.53 10.61
N SER A 2 -17.48 9.88 10.75
CA SER A 2 -17.99 10.80 9.74
C SER A 2 -17.16 10.71 8.45
N LYS A 3 -17.78 10.97 7.28
CA LYS A 3 -17.07 10.96 5.98
C LYS A 3 -15.86 11.91 5.98
N ARG A 4 -16.00 13.07 6.64
CA ARG A 4 -14.91 14.06 6.77
C ARG A 4 -13.72 13.51 7.55
N LEU A 5 -13.96 12.83 8.67
CA LEU A 5 -12.91 12.24 9.49
C LEU A 5 -12.14 11.15 8.72
N MET A 6 -12.85 10.31 7.96
CA MET A 6 -12.20 9.31 7.10
C MET A 6 -11.33 9.96 6.02
N THR A 7 -11.81 11.05 5.40
CA THR A 7 -11.00 11.76 4.40
C THR A 7 -9.72 12.32 5.02
N VAL A 8 -9.82 12.96 6.18
CA VAL A 8 -8.65 13.48 6.91
C VAL A 8 -7.66 12.35 7.23
N LEU A 9 -8.16 11.19 7.70
CA LEU A 9 -7.31 10.03 7.99
C LEU A 9 -6.53 9.56 6.75
N TYR A 10 -7.19 9.43 5.59
CA TYR A 10 -6.51 9.02 4.35
C TYR A 10 -5.45 10.02 3.91
N TRP A 11 -5.73 11.31 4.00
CA TRP A 11 -4.76 12.36 3.67
C TRP A 11 -3.56 12.38 4.63
N PHE A 12 -3.82 12.20 5.93
CA PHE A 12 -2.77 12.12 6.94
C PHE A 12 -1.84 10.94 6.69
N LEU A 13 -2.40 9.73 6.50
CA LEU A 13 -1.63 8.53 6.22
C LEU A 13 -0.87 8.63 4.89
N ALA A 14 -1.50 9.18 3.86
CA ALA A 14 -0.84 9.40 2.57
C ALA A 14 0.34 10.36 2.71
N PHE A 15 0.21 11.41 3.52
CA PHE A 15 1.31 12.34 3.81
C PHE A 15 2.46 11.65 4.53
N GLU A 16 2.19 10.82 5.55
CA GLU A 16 3.22 10.07 6.27
C GLU A 16 3.99 9.12 5.35
N PHE A 17 3.29 8.35 4.51
CA PHE A 17 3.94 7.44 3.56
C PHE A 17 4.66 8.18 2.42
N ALA A 18 4.14 9.31 1.96
CA ALA A 18 4.85 10.15 0.98
C ALA A 18 6.15 10.70 1.58
N LEU A 19 6.12 11.14 2.85
CA LEU A 19 7.32 11.59 3.56
C LEU A 19 8.31 10.42 3.73
N GLY A 20 7.84 9.23 4.13
CA GLY A 20 8.65 8.02 4.20
C GLY A 20 9.28 7.64 2.86
N ALA A 21 8.53 7.79 1.76
CA ALA A 21 9.05 7.58 0.42
C ALA A 21 10.19 8.57 0.10
N VAL A 22 9.98 9.86 0.33
CA VAL A 22 10.99 10.91 0.07
C VAL A 22 12.27 10.67 0.86
N THR A 23 12.17 10.28 2.14
CA THR A 23 13.35 10.01 2.97
C THR A 23 14.19 8.83 2.45
N LYS A 24 13.58 7.86 1.76
CA LYS A 24 14.30 6.74 1.13
C LYS A 24 15.10 7.15 -0.11
N TYR A 25 14.69 8.22 -0.79
CA TYR A 25 15.46 8.82 -1.89
C TYR A 25 16.53 9.78 -1.40
N TRP A 26 16.43 10.27 -0.15
CA TRP A 26 17.38 11.21 0.40
C TRP A 26 18.75 10.55 0.63
N PRO A 27 19.87 11.19 0.23
CA PRO A 27 21.20 10.56 0.29
C PRO A 27 21.84 10.54 1.68
N GLY A 28 21.39 11.38 2.59
CA GLY A 28 21.97 11.58 3.94
C GLY A 28 20.98 11.33 5.06
N ASP A 29 21.41 11.66 6.28
CA ASP A 29 20.56 11.61 7.46
C ASP A 29 19.43 12.64 7.36
N THR A 30 18.32 12.31 7.99
CA THR A 30 17.17 13.20 8.15
C THR A 30 16.99 13.52 9.65
N ILE A 31 16.13 14.50 9.94
CA ILE A 31 15.76 14.79 11.34
C ILE A 31 14.99 13.65 12.01
N PHE A 32 14.51 12.67 11.23
CA PHE A 32 13.71 11.55 11.73
C PHE A 32 14.48 10.23 11.80
N SER A 33 15.55 10.07 11.04
CA SER A 33 16.30 8.81 10.98
C SER A 33 17.68 8.99 10.34
N SER A 34 18.58 8.06 10.63
CA SER A 34 19.82 7.85 9.85
C SER A 34 19.51 7.56 8.38
N ALA A 35 20.49 7.78 7.51
CA ALA A 35 20.33 7.59 6.08
C ALA A 35 19.86 6.16 5.73
N TYR A 36 18.77 6.05 4.99
CA TYR A 36 18.26 4.74 4.54
C TYR A 36 19.25 4.00 3.63
N SER A 37 20.17 4.72 2.97
CA SER A 37 21.27 4.10 2.22
C SER A 37 22.17 3.24 3.08
N ALA A 38 22.45 3.67 4.31
CA ALA A 38 23.24 2.92 5.28
C ALA A 38 22.39 1.82 5.94
N LYS A 39 21.17 2.15 6.38
CA LYS A 39 20.27 1.18 7.05
C LYS A 39 19.96 -0.04 6.19
N PHE A 40 19.68 0.12 4.90
CA PHE A 40 19.39 -1.02 4.03
C PHE A 40 20.59 -1.97 3.91
N VAL A 41 21.80 -1.42 3.83
CA VAL A 41 23.05 -2.23 3.81
C VAL A 41 23.26 -2.95 5.15
N GLU A 42 23.04 -2.27 6.27
CA GLU A 42 23.11 -2.84 7.62
C GLU A 42 22.13 -4.00 7.80
N TRP A 43 20.91 -3.90 7.25
CA TRP A 43 19.90 -4.96 7.23
C TRP A 43 20.20 -6.08 6.22
N GLY A 44 21.33 -6.03 5.49
CA GLY A 44 21.74 -7.03 4.50
C GLY A 44 21.07 -6.87 3.12
N TYR A 45 20.41 -5.76 2.85
CA TYR A 45 19.81 -5.47 1.55
C TYR A 45 20.72 -4.62 0.67
N PRO A 46 20.64 -4.78 -0.67
CA PRO A 46 21.31 -3.85 -1.58
C PRO A 46 20.76 -2.42 -1.41
N SER A 47 21.64 -1.42 -1.43
CA SER A 47 21.26 -0.01 -1.20
C SER A 47 20.20 0.53 -2.17
N TRP A 48 20.12 -0.01 -3.39
CA TRP A 48 19.10 0.38 -4.38
C TRP A 48 17.67 -0.06 -4.00
N MET A 49 17.53 -1.09 -3.14
CA MET A 49 16.21 -1.61 -2.74
C MET A 49 15.37 -0.55 -2.03
N ARG A 50 15.99 0.42 -1.35
CA ARG A 50 15.31 1.57 -0.75
C ARG A 50 14.48 2.37 -1.76
N PHE A 51 14.95 2.48 -3.01
CA PHE A 51 14.23 3.19 -4.06
C PHE A 51 12.97 2.44 -4.50
N VAL A 52 13.02 1.12 -4.55
CA VAL A 52 11.87 0.27 -4.84
C VAL A 52 10.81 0.42 -3.74
N VAL A 53 11.24 0.31 -2.49
CA VAL A 53 10.33 0.49 -1.33
C VAL A 53 9.74 1.90 -1.32
N GLY A 54 10.56 2.93 -1.51
CA GLY A 54 10.10 4.31 -1.59
C GLY A 54 9.11 4.55 -2.76
N ALA A 55 9.34 3.94 -3.92
CA ALA A 55 8.42 4.03 -5.05
C ALA A 55 7.06 3.38 -4.74
N LEU A 56 7.05 2.20 -4.08
CA LEU A 56 5.83 1.53 -3.66
C LEU A 56 5.05 2.34 -2.62
N GLU A 57 5.73 2.91 -1.63
CA GLU A 57 5.12 3.78 -0.62
C GLU A 57 4.52 5.04 -1.25
N GLY A 58 5.27 5.71 -2.12
CA GLY A 58 4.80 6.92 -2.81
C GLY A 58 3.60 6.64 -3.72
N ALA A 59 3.65 5.57 -4.51
CA ALA A 59 2.52 5.15 -5.35
C ALA A 59 1.28 4.81 -4.49
N ALA A 60 1.46 4.07 -3.41
CA ALA A 60 0.37 3.71 -2.50
C ALA A 60 -0.21 4.95 -1.80
N ALA A 61 0.62 5.92 -1.41
CA ALA A 61 0.17 7.19 -0.84
C ALA A 61 -0.77 7.94 -1.81
N VAL A 62 -0.42 8.00 -3.09
CA VAL A 62 -1.28 8.58 -4.14
C VAL A 62 -2.60 7.82 -4.25
N LEU A 63 -2.58 6.49 -4.24
CA LEU A 63 -3.78 5.66 -4.33
C LEU A 63 -4.72 5.85 -3.13
N LEU A 64 -4.20 6.10 -1.93
CA LEU A 64 -5.01 6.33 -0.73
C LEU A 64 -5.86 7.61 -0.79
N VAL A 65 -5.37 8.68 -1.41
CA VAL A 65 -6.11 9.95 -1.47
C VAL A 65 -7.22 9.96 -2.52
N ILE A 66 -7.15 9.07 -3.50
CA ILE A 66 -8.20 8.93 -4.51
C ILE A 66 -9.50 8.41 -3.85
N PRO A 67 -10.65 9.10 -3.96
CA PRO A 67 -11.88 8.75 -3.25
C PRO A 67 -12.65 7.58 -3.91
N ASP A 68 -11.93 6.53 -4.28
CA ASP A 68 -12.48 5.29 -4.83
C ASP A 68 -12.07 4.08 -3.98
N LYS A 69 -13.02 3.19 -3.69
CA LYS A 69 -12.79 2.02 -2.83
C LYS A 69 -11.74 1.06 -3.39
N ARG A 70 -11.77 0.80 -4.70
CA ARG A 70 -10.84 -0.13 -5.35
C ARG A 70 -9.41 0.42 -5.29
N THR A 71 -9.26 1.70 -5.60
CA THR A 71 -7.97 2.39 -5.58
C THR A 71 -7.39 2.41 -4.16
N ARG A 72 -8.20 2.74 -3.16
CA ARG A 72 -7.81 2.70 -1.75
C ARG A 72 -7.47 1.30 -1.27
N PHE A 73 -8.22 0.29 -1.70
CA PHE A 73 -7.89 -1.11 -1.42
C PHE A 73 -6.52 -1.48 -1.96
N VAL A 74 -6.22 -1.16 -3.21
CA VAL A 74 -4.92 -1.44 -3.84
C VAL A 74 -3.81 -0.72 -3.07
N GLY A 75 -3.96 0.58 -2.78
CA GLY A 75 -2.99 1.35 -2.02
C GLY A 75 -2.73 0.76 -0.62
N ALA A 76 -3.79 0.48 0.13
CA ALA A 76 -3.67 -0.10 1.47
C ALA A 76 -3.04 -1.50 1.45
N THR A 77 -3.41 -2.36 0.50
CA THR A 77 -2.83 -3.70 0.34
C THR A 77 -1.34 -3.65 -0.04
N THR A 78 -0.96 -2.73 -0.93
CA THR A 78 0.45 -2.49 -1.25
C THR A 78 1.24 -2.12 0.00
N LEU A 79 0.70 -1.22 0.83
CA LEU A 79 1.36 -0.85 2.09
C LEU A 79 1.39 -1.99 3.11
N VAL A 80 0.37 -2.84 3.18
CA VAL A 80 0.41 -4.06 4.01
C VAL A 80 1.58 -4.94 3.60
N LEU A 81 1.82 -5.16 2.30
CA LEU A 81 2.94 -5.97 1.81
C LEU A 81 4.29 -5.32 2.14
N VAL A 82 4.45 -4.02 1.91
CA VAL A 82 5.67 -3.28 2.25
C VAL A 82 5.94 -3.34 3.76
N LEU A 83 4.91 -3.12 4.58
CA LEU A 83 5.02 -3.13 6.03
C LEU A 83 5.26 -4.54 6.59
N THR A 84 4.78 -5.60 5.94
CA THR A 84 5.17 -6.98 6.26
C THR A 84 6.68 -7.15 6.14
N GLY A 85 7.26 -6.66 5.04
CA GLY A 85 8.71 -6.65 4.87
C GLY A 85 9.42 -5.84 5.95
N ALA A 86 8.94 -4.63 6.25
CA ALA A 86 9.53 -3.77 7.27
C ALA A 86 9.48 -4.40 8.68
N VAL A 87 8.32 -4.92 9.10
CA VAL A 87 8.17 -5.61 10.41
C VAL A 87 9.11 -6.81 10.50
N THR A 88 9.17 -7.63 9.45
CA THR A 88 10.08 -8.78 9.39
C THR A 88 11.54 -8.35 9.50
N THR A 89 11.93 -7.30 8.78
CA THR A 89 13.30 -6.75 8.82
C THR A 89 13.67 -6.30 10.23
N HIS A 90 12.82 -5.53 10.91
CA HIS A 90 13.07 -5.08 12.28
C HIS A 90 13.17 -6.24 13.28
N ILE A 91 12.34 -7.28 13.12
CA ILE A 91 12.39 -8.47 14.00
C ILE A 91 13.72 -9.24 13.78
N VAL A 92 14.09 -9.50 12.54
CA VAL A 92 15.28 -10.29 12.20
C VAL A 92 16.57 -9.57 12.62
N ASN A 93 16.60 -8.24 12.49
CA ASN A 93 17.78 -7.44 12.87
C ASN A 93 17.79 -7.03 14.35
N HIS A 94 16.78 -7.42 15.14
CA HIS A 94 16.67 -7.07 16.56
C HIS A 94 16.70 -5.56 16.82
N ASP A 95 16.11 -4.77 15.91
CA ASP A 95 16.09 -3.32 16.02
C ASP A 95 15.37 -2.88 17.31
N PRO A 96 15.84 -1.80 17.98
CA PRO A 96 15.23 -1.33 19.22
C PRO A 96 13.76 -0.89 18.98
N ALA A 97 12.91 -1.10 19.97
CA ALA A 97 11.48 -0.79 19.88
C ALA A 97 11.20 0.68 19.48
N VAL A 98 12.07 1.60 19.88
CA VAL A 98 11.94 3.03 19.53
C VAL A 98 12.07 3.28 18.02
N GLU A 99 12.76 2.42 17.29
CA GLU A 99 12.92 2.50 15.83
C GLU A 99 11.88 1.66 15.08
N SER A 100 11.40 0.58 15.68
CA SER A 100 10.59 -0.44 15.02
C SER A 100 9.09 -0.33 15.25
N TRP A 101 8.59 0.42 16.26
CA TRP A 101 7.17 0.47 16.65
C TRP A 101 6.23 0.96 15.55
N ALA A 102 6.72 1.85 14.69
CA ALA A 102 5.89 2.46 13.64
C ALA A 102 5.42 1.43 12.60
N ALA A 103 6.29 0.51 12.19
CA ALA A 103 5.97 -0.48 11.17
C ALA A 103 4.80 -1.40 11.56
N PRO A 104 4.76 -2.06 12.75
CA PRO A 104 3.62 -2.89 13.14
C PRO A 104 2.34 -2.06 13.38
N THR A 105 2.46 -0.83 13.87
CA THR A 105 1.30 0.05 14.05
C THR A 105 0.64 0.38 12.71
N HIS A 106 1.42 0.83 11.74
CA HIS A 106 0.91 1.12 10.41
C HIS A 106 0.43 -0.14 9.68
N PHE A 107 1.07 -1.29 9.90
CA PHE A 107 0.63 -2.58 9.37
C PHE A 107 -0.81 -2.89 9.79
N VAL A 108 -1.14 -2.75 11.08
CA VAL A 108 -2.50 -2.97 11.58
C VAL A 108 -3.47 -1.96 10.98
N ILE A 109 -3.12 -0.67 10.95
CA ILE A 109 -3.97 0.38 10.38
C ILE A 109 -4.26 0.10 8.90
N MET A 110 -3.23 -0.21 8.11
CA MET A 110 -3.40 -0.50 6.68
C MET A 110 -4.18 -1.79 6.44
N GLY A 111 -4.01 -2.81 7.26
CA GLY A 111 -4.82 -4.03 7.24
C GLY A 111 -6.30 -3.75 7.45
N VAL A 112 -6.64 -2.95 8.45
CA VAL A 112 -8.03 -2.52 8.70
C VAL A 112 -8.58 -1.70 7.52
N LEU A 113 -7.79 -0.79 6.96
CA LEU A 113 -8.23 0.02 5.80
C LEU A 113 -8.37 -0.81 4.53
N ALA A 114 -7.52 -1.80 4.29
CA ALA A 114 -7.66 -2.74 3.20
C ALA A 114 -8.98 -3.52 3.31
N LEU A 115 -9.27 -4.07 4.49
CA LEU A 115 -10.52 -4.77 4.74
C LEU A 115 -11.76 -3.87 4.60
N ALA A 116 -11.70 -2.63 5.09
CA ALA A 116 -12.79 -1.66 5.00
C ALA A 116 -13.08 -1.22 3.55
N ASN A 117 -12.07 -1.27 2.68
CA ASN A 117 -12.20 -0.94 1.26
C ASN A 117 -12.29 -2.18 0.36
N TRP A 118 -12.46 -3.38 0.92
CA TRP A 118 -12.56 -4.62 0.15
C TRP A 118 -13.66 -4.50 -0.92
N PRO A 119 -13.33 -4.66 -2.21
CA PRO A 119 -14.32 -4.56 -3.27
C PRO A 119 -15.17 -5.84 -3.30
N ALA A 120 -16.47 -5.69 -3.00
CA ALA A 120 -17.40 -6.81 -2.98
C ALA A 120 -17.69 -7.40 -4.37
N ASP A 121 -17.41 -6.64 -5.42
CA ASP A 121 -17.74 -6.92 -6.81
C ASP A 121 -16.62 -7.56 -7.65
N TRP A 122 -15.52 -7.98 -7.02
CA TRP A 122 -14.44 -8.70 -7.72
C TRP A 122 -14.93 -9.98 -8.44
N ARG A 123 -15.97 -10.62 -7.90
CA ARG A 123 -16.58 -11.79 -8.51
C ARG A 123 -17.27 -11.47 -9.82
N ASP A 124 -17.82 -10.28 -9.96
CA ASP A 124 -18.53 -9.84 -11.17
C ASP A 124 -17.55 -9.47 -12.28
N LEU A 125 -16.37 -8.92 -11.95
CA LEU A 125 -15.31 -8.69 -12.91
C LEU A 125 -14.76 -9.98 -13.53
N LEU A 126 -14.69 -11.06 -12.75
CA LEU A 126 -14.26 -12.36 -13.24
C LEU A 126 -15.35 -13.06 -14.07
N ARG A 127 -16.64 -12.71 -13.88
CA ARG A 127 -17.76 -13.25 -14.66
C ARG A 127 -17.97 -12.54 -16.00
N SER A 128 -17.64 -11.26 -16.10
CA SER A 128 -17.83 -10.48 -17.33
C SER A 128 -16.88 -10.85 -18.49
N THR A 129 -15.95 -11.77 -18.28
CA THR A 129 -15.10 -12.34 -19.33
C THR A 129 -15.71 -13.52 -20.09
N THR A 130 -16.92 -13.96 -19.72
CA THR A 130 -17.64 -14.98 -20.52
C THR A 130 -18.41 -14.27 -21.64
N PRO A 131 -18.05 -14.47 -22.92
CA PRO A 131 -18.80 -13.87 -24.02
C PRO A 131 -20.24 -14.34 -23.96
N SER A 132 -21.19 -13.41 -23.97
CA SER A 132 -22.60 -13.72 -24.16
C SER A 132 -22.72 -14.44 -25.50
N GLN A 133 -23.03 -15.72 -25.48
CA GLN A 133 -23.48 -16.45 -26.68
C GLN A 133 -24.76 -15.75 -27.12
N THR A 134 -24.64 -14.99 -28.19
CA THR A 134 -25.77 -14.39 -28.89
C THR A 134 -26.60 -15.57 -29.47
N ASP A 135 -27.74 -15.86 -28.85
CA ASP A 135 -28.75 -16.74 -29.39
C ASP A 135 -29.17 -16.19 -30.76
N HIS A 136 -28.62 -16.78 -31.81
CA HIS A 136 -29.17 -16.66 -33.14
C HIS A 136 -30.50 -17.41 -33.16
N HIS A 137 -31.54 -16.70 -32.75
CA HIS A 137 -32.92 -17.13 -33.06
C HIS A 137 -33.11 -17.05 -34.59
N VAL A 138 -32.90 -18.17 -35.22
CA VAL A 138 -33.35 -18.36 -36.61
C VAL A 138 -34.88 -18.37 -36.60
N GLN A 139 -35.50 -17.29 -37.10
CA GLN A 139 -36.94 -17.28 -37.37
C GLN A 139 -37.23 -18.20 -38.56
N PRO A 140 -38.15 -19.13 -38.45
CA PRO A 140 -38.64 -19.89 -39.62
C PRO A 140 -39.52 -19.00 -40.49
N THR A 141 -39.08 -18.79 -41.71
CA THR A 141 -39.91 -18.17 -42.77
C THR A 141 -40.97 -19.16 -43.22
N ASN A 142 -42.28 -18.82 -43.05
CA ASN A 142 -43.39 -19.40 -43.76
C ASN A 142 -43.58 -18.70 -45.08
#